data_3be731b929d40eba5ed2fa42440c8786
#
_entry.id   3be731b929d40eba5ed2fa42440c8786
#
_cell.length_a   1.000
_cell.length_b   1.000
_cell.length_c   1.000
_cell.angle_alpha   90.00
_cell.angle_beta   90.00
_cell.angle_gamma   90.00
#
_symmetry.space_group_name_H-M   'P 1'
#
loop_
_entity.id
_entity.type
_entity.pdbx_description
1 polymer ?
#
loop_
_entity_poly.entity_id
_entity_poly.type
_entity_poly.pdbx_seq_one_letter_code
_entity_poly.pdbx_strand_id
1 'polypeptide(L)'
;MSAHIPVLQEEVVALFRPQPGRRYLDATVGLGGHAEAILRASAPTGIVIGFDCDAEALELTRQRLRGFGDRLVLRHGRYEALAELVGSPGGFDGVLFDLGVSSLQLDGADRGFSFTQSGPLDMRMDRGTGATAAALLERLSERELADLIFEWGEERWSRRIARAIVTARQDRSCATTADLAAVVARSIPRRLWPRHIHPATRTFQAIRIAVNRELVELGSALENATHLLAPGGRAVAISFHSLEDRIVKQTWRRLEADGGVRVLTKRPITPGTAELSANPRSRSAKLRAVERLATAQEAA
;
A
#
# COMPACT_ATOMS: atom_id res chain seq x y z
N MET A 1 19.00 -13.95 -3.03
CA MET A 1 17.80 -13.16 -2.66
C MET A 1 16.60 -14.07 -2.82
N SER A 2 15.81 -14.31 -1.78
CA SER A 2 14.56 -15.08 -1.93
C SER A 2 13.66 -14.33 -2.91
N ALA A 3 13.09 -15.04 -3.87
CA ALA A 3 12.17 -14.45 -4.83
C ALA A 3 10.98 -13.86 -4.06
N HIS A 4 10.78 -12.56 -4.17
CA HIS A 4 9.59 -11.91 -3.61
C HIS A 4 8.36 -12.43 -4.35
N ILE A 5 7.48 -13.11 -3.65
CA ILE A 5 6.20 -13.59 -4.19
C ILE A 5 5.15 -12.50 -3.95
N PRO A 6 4.56 -11.93 -5.01
CA PRO A 6 3.49 -10.96 -4.87
C PRO A 6 2.28 -11.58 -4.16
N VAL A 7 1.61 -10.78 -3.34
CA VAL A 7 0.45 -11.25 -2.56
C VAL A 7 -0.77 -11.36 -3.48
N LEU A 8 -1.51 -12.48 -3.41
CA LEU A 8 -2.73 -12.73 -4.19
C LEU A 8 -2.52 -12.55 -5.72
N GLN A 9 -1.34 -12.95 -6.21
CA GLN A 9 -0.94 -12.76 -7.60
C GLN A 9 -1.86 -13.48 -8.59
N GLU A 10 -2.24 -14.72 -8.28
CA GLU A 10 -3.12 -15.52 -9.14
C GLU A 10 -4.51 -14.88 -9.23
N GLU A 11 -5.03 -14.35 -8.11
CA GLU A 11 -6.32 -13.70 -8.04
C GLU A 11 -6.33 -12.38 -8.83
N VAL A 12 -5.24 -11.60 -8.76
CA VAL A 12 -5.08 -10.37 -9.58
C VAL A 12 -5.11 -10.73 -11.06
N VAL A 13 -4.35 -11.72 -11.50
CA VAL A 13 -4.32 -12.16 -12.90
C VAL A 13 -5.68 -12.72 -13.33
N ALA A 14 -6.34 -13.52 -12.50
CA ALA A 14 -7.67 -14.08 -12.77
C ALA A 14 -8.74 -12.99 -12.90
N LEU A 15 -8.66 -11.91 -12.10
CA LEU A 15 -9.58 -10.78 -12.17
C LEU A 15 -9.33 -9.91 -13.40
N PHE A 16 -8.10 -9.60 -13.72
CA PHE A 16 -7.76 -8.77 -14.88
C PHE A 16 -7.95 -9.49 -16.21
N ARG A 17 -7.72 -10.83 -16.24
CA ARG A 17 -7.72 -11.61 -17.47
C ARG A 17 -6.86 -10.98 -18.55
N PRO A 18 -5.56 -10.77 -18.29
CA PRO A 18 -4.71 -9.99 -19.17
C PRO A 18 -4.69 -10.55 -20.59
N GLN A 19 -4.72 -9.66 -21.60
CA GLN A 19 -4.80 -10.02 -23.02
C GLN A 19 -3.75 -9.23 -23.83
N PRO A 20 -3.29 -9.76 -24.95
CA PRO A 20 -2.48 -9.02 -25.91
C PRO A 20 -3.17 -7.72 -26.36
N GLY A 21 -2.37 -6.66 -26.56
CA GLY A 21 -2.84 -5.35 -27.00
C GLY A 21 -3.56 -4.51 -25.94
N ARG A 22 -3.72 -5.04 -24.74
CA ARG A 22 -4.38 -4.35 -23.62
C ARG A 22 -3.39 -3.59 -22.75
N ARG A 23 -3.91 -2.59 -22.00
CA ARG A 23 -3.14 -1.68 -21.17
C ARG A 23 -3.50 -1.83 -19.70
N TYR A 24 -2.50 -1.94 -18.86
CA TYR A 24 -2.66 -2.12 -17.41
C TYR A 24 -1.87 -1.04 -16.68
N LEU A 25 -2.41 -0.59 -15.57
CA LEU A 25 -1.78 0.36 -14.67
C LEU A 25 -1.53 -0.34 -13.32
N ASP A 26 -0.29 -0.33 -12.87
CA ASP A 26 0.10 -0.72 -11.52
C ASP A 26 0.47 0.54 -10.76
N ALA A 27 -0.42 1.01 -9.87
CA ALA A 27 -0.28 2.27 -9.15
C ALA A 27 0.74 2.21 -8.00
N THR A 28 1.24 1.01 -7.71
CA THR A 28 2.13 0.69 -6.58
C THR A 28 3.10 -0.41 -6.98
N VAL A 29 3.84 -0.18 -8.07
CA VAL A 29 4.58 -1.25 -8.76
C VAL A 29 5.65 -1.93 -7.89
N GLY A 30 6.19 -1.23 -6.89
CA GLY A 30 7.20 -1.75 -5.98
C GLY A 30 8.36 -2.41 -6.73
N LEU A 31 8.62 -3.67 -6.42
CA LEU A 31 9.63 -4.48 -7.11
C LEU A 31 9.10 -5.16 -8.40
N GLY A 32 7.90 -4.79 -8.86
CA GLY A 32 7.34 -5.18 -10.15
C GLY A 32 6.79 -6.63 -10.22
N GLY A 33 6.47 -7.25 -9.10
CA GLY A 33 6.01 -8.63 -9.10
C GLY A 33 4.68 -8.83 -9.81
N HIS A 34 3.68 -8.02 -9.51
CA HIS A 34 2.39 -8.01 -10.21
C HIS A 34 2.54 -7.55 -11.67
N ALA A 35 3.33 -6.51 -11.92
CA ALA A 35 3.60 -6.03 -13.27
C ALA A 35 4.19 -7.14 -14.14
N GLU A 36 5.13 -7.94 -13.63
CA GLU A 36 5.68 -9.10 -14.34
C GLU A 36 4.62 -10.14 -14.69
N ALA A 37 3.77 -10.50 -13.72
CA ALA A 37 2.71 -11.47 -13.95
C ALA A 37 1.73 -11.01 -15.04
N ILE A 38 1.32 -9.74 -15.00
CA ILE A 38 0.44 -9.13 -16.00
C ILE A 38 1.14 -9.10 -17.37
N LEU A 39 2.40 -8.70 -17.46
CA LEU A 39 3.17 -8.66 -18.71
C LEU A 39 3.33 -10.06 -19.35
N ARG A 40 3.57 -11.10 -18.52
CA ARG A 40 3.64 -12.47 -19.00
C ARG A 40 2.30 -12.95 -19.53
N ALA A 41 1.22 -12.70 -18.79
CA ALA A 41 -0.12 -13.12 -19.16
C ALA A 41 -0.70 -12.35 -20.36
N SER A 42 -0.24 -11.12 -20.62
CA SER A 42 -0.65 -10.28 -21.76
C SER A 42 0.31 -10.31 -22.95
N ALA A 43 1.21 -11.30 -23.00
CA ALA A 43 2.13 -11.47 -24.13
C ALA A 43 1.36 -11.70 -25.46
N PRO A 44 1.88 -11.23 -26.62
CA PRO A 44 3.18 -10.55 -26.79
C PRO A 44 3.11 -9.01 -26.69
N THR A 45 1.93 -8.37 -26.66
CA THR A 45 1.78 -6.93 -26.91
C THR A 45 1.09 -6.16 -25.81
N GLY A 46 0.68 -6.79 -24.70
CA GLY A 46 0.10 -6.09 -23.55
C GLY A 46 1.14 -5.19 -22.87
N ILE A 47 0.71 -4.02 -22.40
CA ILE A 47 1.57 -2.99 -21.82
C ILE A 47 1.19 -2.78 -20.35
N VAL A 48 2.20 -2.60 -19.50
CA VAL A 48 2.02 -2.18 -18.12
C VAL A 48 2.69 -0.82 -17.91
N ILE A 49 1.93 0.12 -17.35
CA ILE A 49 2.47 1.37 -16.81
C ILE A 49 2.52 1.22 -15.29
N GLY A 50 3.71 1.29 -14.71
CA GLY A 50 3.94 1.13 -13.28
C GLY A 50 4.30 2.46 -12.64
N PHE A 51 3.65 2.77 -11.51
CA PHE A 51 3.98 3.91 -10.66
C PHE A 51 4.51 3.44 -9.31
N ASP A 52 5.46 4.18 -8.78
CA ASP A 52 5.84 4.10 -7.38
C ASP A 52 6.41 5.43 -6.92
N CYS A 53 6.26 5.74 -5.65
CA CYS A 53 6.89 6.90 -5.02
C CYS A 53 8.31 6.59 -4.54
N ASP A 54 8.72 5.32 -4.53
CA ASP A 54 10.06 4.87 -4.14
C ASP A 54 10.95 4.75 -5.38
N ALA A 55 11.83 5.73 -5.60
CA ALA A 55 12.73 5.77 -6.73
C ALA A 55 13.70 4.57 -6.76
N GLU A 56 14.10 4.04 -5.59
CA GLU A 56 14.97 2.86 -5.48
C GLU A 56 14.23 1.60 -5.97
N ALA A 57 12.97 1.43 -5.56
CA ALA A 57 12.12 0.33 -6.03
C ALA A 57 11.94 0.37 -7.55
N LEU A 58 11.71 1.55 -8.13
CA LEU A 58 11.60 1.73 -9.59
C LEU A 58 12.87 1.35 -10.33
N GLU A 59 14.03 1.72 -9.81
CA GLU A 59 15.30 1.36 -10.45
C GLU A 59 15.54 -0.15 -10.42
N LEU A 60 15.30 -0.80 -9.29
CA LEU A 60 15.40 -2.25 -9.18
C LEU A 60 14.40 -2.96 -10.10
N THR A 61 13.19 -2.44 -10.22
CA THR A 61 12.15 -2.97 -11.11
C THR A 61 12.55 -2.82 -12.58
N ARG A 62 13.10 -1.67 -12.97
CA ARG A 62 13.63 -1.44 -14.33
C ARG A 62 14.70 -2.46 -14.70
N GLN A 63 15.65 -2.71 -13.80
CA GLN A 63 16.71 -3.67 -14.02
C GLN A 63 16.17 -5.11 -14.11
N ARG A 64 15.27 -5.48 -13.19
CA ARG A 64 14.69 -6.82 -13.12
C ARG A 64 13.83 -7.16 -14.34
N LEU A 65 13.03 -6.22 -14.79
CA LEU A 65 12.05 -6.43 -15.86
C LEU A 65 12.51 -5.90 -17.23
N ARG A 66 13.80 -5.59 -17.39
CA ARG A 66 14.38 -5.03 -18.65
C ARG A 66 14.05 -5.86 -19.90
N GLY A 67 13.84 -7.17 -19.74
CA GLY A 67 13.51 -8.07 -20.84
C GLY A 67 12.15 -7.84 -21.49
N PHE A 68 11.26 -7.05 -20.85
CA PHE A 68 9.96 -6.69 -21.42
C PHE A 68 10.00 -5.48 -22.35
N GLY A 69 11.13 -4.74 -22.39
CA GLY A 69 11.32 -3.59 -23.28
C GLY A 69 10.24 -2.53 -23.12
N ASP A 70 9.72 -2.03 -24.25
CA ASP A 70 8.72 -0.95 -24.29
C ASP A 70 7.34 -1.36 -23.74
N ARG A 71 7.16 -2.63 -23.42
CA ARG A 71 5.93 -3.11 -22.78
C ARG A 71 5.81 -2.70 -21.31
N LEU A 72 6.90 -2.24 -20.69
CA LEU A 72 6.92 -1.73 -19.33
C LEU A 72 7.35 -0.26 -19.31
N VAL A 73 6.47 0.60 -18.84
CA VAL A 73 6.75 2.02 -18.67
C VAL A 73 6.69 2.36 -17.18
N LEU A 74 7.82 2.79 -16.60
CA LEU A 74 7.90 3.14 -15.19
C LEU A 74 7.88 4.66 -14.98
N ARG A 75 7.11 5.13 -14.01
CA ARG A 75 6.95 6.53 -13.64
C ARG A 75 7.15 6.70 -12.13
N HIS A 76 7.95 7.68 -11.76
CA HIS A 76 8.08 8.10 -10.36
C HIS A 76 6.95 9.05 -10.01
N GLY A 77 6.22 8.74 -8.97
CA GLY A 77 5.11 9.56 -8.49
C GLY A 77 4.20 8.80 -7.53
N ARG A 78 3.35 9.56 -6.86
CA ARG A 78 2.34 9.02 -5.97
C ARG A 78 1.04 8.76 -6.73
N TYR A 79 0.26 7.80 -6.28
CA TYR A 79 -1.01 7.44 -6.92
C TYR A 79 -2.08 8.56 -6.90
N GLU A 80 -1.92 9.58 -6.07
CA GLU A 80 -2.80 10.77 -6.09
C GLU A 80 -2.73 11.52 -7.42
N ALA A 81 -1.57 11.54 -8.03
CA ALA A 81 -1.32 12.24 -9.30
C ALA A 81 -1.52 11.35 -10.55
N LEU A 82 -2.10 10.16 -10.41
CA LEU A 82 -2.26 9.22 -11.53
C LEU A 82 -2.95 9.83 -12.76
N ALA A 83 -4.01 10.61 -12.55
CA ALA A 83 -4.76 11.23 -13.65
C ALA A 83 -3.89 12.20 -14.47
N GLU A 84 -3.02 12.96 -13.82
CA GLU A 84 -2.10 13.91 -14.47
C GLU A 84 -0.94 13.19 -15.16
N LEU A 85 -0.43 12.12 -14.52
CA LEU A 85 0.75 11.40 -14.96
C LEU A 85 0.49 10.46 -16.15
N VAL A 86 -0.74 9.99 -16.31
CA VAL A 86 -1.11 9.00 -17.33
C VAL A 86 -1.70 9.64 -18.59
N GLY A 87 -2.19 10.87 -18.50
CA GLY A 87 -2.87 11.54 -19.60
C GLY A 87 -4.37 11.22 -19.69
N SER A 88 -4.93 11.17 -20.90
CA SER A 88 -6.39 11.13 -21.12
C SER A 88 -7.11 9.97 -20.41
N PRO A 89 -8.29 10.21 -19.84
CA PRO A 89 -9.16 9.19 -19.24
C PRO A 89 -9.54 8.08 -20.22
N GLY A 90 -9.88 6.91 -19.70
CA GLY A 90 -10.55 5.86 -20.46
C GLY A 90 -9.65 5.00 -21.34
N GLY A 91 -8.56 4.44 -20.84
CA GLY A 91 -7.67 3.63 -21.67
C GLY A 91 -7.05 2.39 -21.03
N PHE A 92 -7.40 2.06 -19.78
CA PHE A 92 -6.84 0.89 -19.08
C PHE A 92 -7.87 -0.22 -18.94
N ASP A 93 -7.44 -1.44 -19.22
CA ASP A 93 -8.23 -2.65 -19.01
C ASP A 93 -8.12 -3.14 -17.56
N GLY A 94 -7.07 -2.74 -16.85
CA GLY A 94 -6.89 -3.03 -15.43
C GLY A 94 -6.09 -1.95 -14.71
N VAL A 95 -6.49 -1.64 -13.46
CA VAL A 95 -5.75 -0.78 -12.53
C VAL A 95 -5.56 -1.50 -11.22
N LEU A 96 -4.31 -1.63 -10.76
CA LEU A 96 -3.92 -2.30 -9.52
C LEU A 96 -3.45 -1.28 -8.48
N PHE A 97 -3.89 -1.49 -7.24
CA PHE A 97 -3.32 -0.92 -6.02
C PHE A 97 -2.90 -2.07 -5.10
N ASP A 98 -1.60 -2.29 -4.93
CA ASP A 98 -1.06 -3.16 -3.87
C ASP A 98 -0.57 -2.24 -2.74
N LEU A 99 -1.49 -1.97 -1.79
CA LEU A 99 -1.29 -0.93 -0.77
C LEU A 99 -0.27 -1.35 0.30
N GLY A 100 0.23 -0.37 1.04
CA GLY A 100 1.14 -0.59 2.15
C GLY A 100 2.61 -0.51 1.76
N VAL A 101 3.47 -1.32 2.38
CA VAL A 101 4.92 -1.26 2.28
C VAL A 101 5.50 -2.41 1.48
N SER A 102 6.50 -2.12 0.67
CA SER A 102 7.22 -3.13 -0.09
C SER A 102 8.18 -3.96 0.80
N SER A 103 8.57 -5.15 0.32
CA SER A 103 9.58 -5.95 0.99
C SER A 103 10.92 -5.22 1.10
N LEU A 104 11.29 -4.42 0.10
CA LEU A 104 12.49 -3.58 0.11
C LEU A 104 12.49 -2.64 1.33
N GLN A 105 11.35 -1.99 1.59
CA GLN A 105 11.20 -1.06 2.71
C GLN A 105 11.22 -1.78 4.06
N LEU A 106 10.62 -2.97 4.17
CA LEU A 106 10.59 -3.75 5.41
C LEU A 106 11.92 -4.40 5.75
N ASP A 107 12.67 -4.84 4.74
CA ASP A 107 13.95 -5.56 4.93
C ASP A 107 15.15 -4.61 5.07
N GLY A 108 15.03 -3.38 4.56
CA GLY A 108 16.04 -2.34 4.72
C GLY A 108 16.01 -1.73 6.13
N ALA A 109 16.99 -2.04 6.97
CA ALA A 109 17.08 -1.47 8.31
C ALA A 109 17.19 0.07 8.29
N ASP A 110 17.88 0.63 7.29
CA ASP A 110 18.06 2.07 7.07
C ASP A 110 16.79 2.79 6.63
N ARG A 111 15.74 2.06 6.22
CA ARG A 111 14.45 2.60 5.84
C ARG A 111 13.55 2.88 7.05
N GLY A 112 13.76 2.24 8.18
CA GLY A 112 13.07 2.50 9.44
C GLY A 112 11.63 1.98 9.53
N PHE A 113 11.16 1.16 8.58
CA PHE A 113 9.79 0.60 8.61
C PHE A 113 9.64 -0.58 9.58
N SER A 114 10.72 -1.27 9.87
CA SER A 114 10.75 -2.43 10.75
C SER A 114 11.53 -2.16 12.02
N PHE A 115 11.20 -2.87 13.07
CA PHE A 115 11.94 -2.88 14.34
C PHE A 115 12.62 -4.24 14.62
N THR A 116 12.58 -5.17 13.68
CA THR A 116 13.31 -6.45 13.77
C THR A 116 14.81 -6.26 13.69
N GLN A 117 15.22 -5.24 12.95
CA GLN A 117 16.59 -4.73 12.92
C GLN A 117 16.55 -3.25 13.33
N SER A 118 17.52 -2.84 14.17
CA SER A 118 17.62 -1.45 14.60
C SER A 118 18.07 -0.56 13.44
N GLY A 119 17.35 0.52 13.20
CA GLY A 119 17.63 1.50 12.16
C GLY A 119 17.14 2.90 12.54
N PRO A 120 17.40 3.91 11.70
CA PRO A 120 16.91 5.27 11.93
C PRO A 120 15.39 5.30 11.86
N LEU A 121 14.75 6.24 12.56
CA LEU A 121 13.32 6.52 12.48
C LEU A 121 13.01 7.36 11.23
N ASP A 122 13.17 6.78 10.02
CA ASP A 122 12.86 7.46 8.76
C ASP A 122 11.41 7.22 8.35
N MET A 123 11.04 6.01 7.97
CA MET A 123 9.72 5.56 7.51
C MET A 123 9.19 6.26 6.25
N ARG A 124 9.96 7.04 5.53
CA ARG A 124 9.53 7.64 4.26
C ARG A 124 9.58 6.61 3.14
N MET A 125 8.51 6.49 2.38
CA MET A 125 8.49 5.73 1.13
C MET A 125 9.31 6.44 0.06
N ASP A 126 9.06 7.75 -0.13
CA ASP A 126 9.90 8.64 -0.92
C ASP A 126 10.91 9.37 -0.03
N ARG A 127 12.18 8.98 -0.12
CA ARG A 127 13.27 9.61 0.66
C ARG A 127 13.63 11.02 0.18
N GLY A 128 13.19 11.40 -1.01
CA GLY A 128 13.42 12.74 -1.58
C GLY A 128 12.50 13.82 -0.99
N THR A 129 11.39 13.42 -0.36
CA THR A 129 10.37 14.34 0.12
C THR A 129 9.90 14.04 1.53
N GLY A 130 9.26 15.03 2.16
CA GLY A 130 8.60 14.86 3.45
C GLY A 130 9.51 14.79 4.66
N ALA A 131 8.89 14.76 5.83
CA ALA A 131 9.57 14.66 7.13
C ALA A 131 9.72 13.19 7.54
N THR A 132 10.85 12.85 8.17
CA THR A 132 11.08 11.52 8.75
C THR A 132 10.16 11.25 9.94
N ALA A 133 10.03 9.98 10.32
CA ALA A 133 9.33 9.59 11.54
C ALA A 133 9.94 10.27 12.78
N ALA A 134 11.28 10.40 12.85
CA ALA A 134 11.95 11.12 13.92
C ALA A 134 11.48 12.59 13.99
N ALA A 135 11.49 13.30 12.86
CA ALA A 135 11.05 14.70 12.81
C ALA A 135 9.55 14.84 13.13
N LEU A 136 8.72 13.90 12.70
CA LEU A 136 7.30 13.87 13.05
C LEU A 136 7.11 13.70 14.56
N LEU A 137 7.76 12.71 15.16
CA LEU A 137 7.69 12.43 16.59
C LEU A 137 8.23 13.59 17.43
N GLU A 138 9.23 14.32 16.95
CA GLU A 138 9.77 15.51 17.64
C GLU A 138 8.78 16.67 17.68
N ARG A 139 8.02 16.86 16.61
CA ARG A 139 7.09 17.99 16.45
C ARG A 139 5.77 17.81 17.21
N LEU A 140 5.25 16.58 17.26
CA LEU A 140 3.91 16.33 17.81
C LEU A 140 3.87 16.48 19.33
N SER A 141 2.83 17.13 19.84
CA SER A 141 2.46 17.13 21.26
C SER A 141 1.99 15.72 21.70
N GLU A 142 1.97 15.48 23.03
CA GLU A 142 1.44 14.22 23.59
C GLU A 142 0.03 13.92 23.10
N ARG A 143 -0.83 14.95 23.02
CA ARG A 143 -2.21 14.81 22.57
C ARG A 143 -2.30 14.41 21.10
N GLU A 144 -1.63 15.17 20.22
CA GLU A 144 -1.63 14.88 18.78
C GLU A 144 -1.08 13.49 18.48
N LEU A 145 -0.02 13.09 19.18
CA LEU A 145 0.56 11.76 19.04
C LEU A 145 -0.41 10.67 19.54
N ALA A 146 -1.14 10.91 20.63
CA ALA A 146 -2.15 9.97 21.14
C ALA A 146 -3.30 9.80 20.14
N ASP A 147 -3.80 10.90 19.58
CA ASP A 147 -4.88 10.90 18.61
C ASP A 147 -4.43 10.17 17.33
N LEU A 148 -3.23 10.46 16.82
CA LEU A 148 -2.63 9.78 15.67
C LEU A 148 -2.54 8.25 15.87
N ILE A 149 -2.00 7.81 17.02
CA ILE A 149 -1.86 6.39 17.35
C ILE A 149 -3.22 5.73 17.51
N PHE A 150 -4.21 6.43 18.04
CA PHE A 150 -5.57 5.92 18.19
C PHE A 150 -6.27 5.76 16.84
N GLU A 151 -6.26 6.80 16.01
CA GLU A 151 -6.99 6.84 14.74
C GLU A 151 -6.36 5.93 13.69
N TRP A 152 -5.03 5.98 13.51
CA TRP A 152 -4.34 5.26 12.43
C TRP A 152 -3.70 3.95 12.86
N GLY A 153 -3.52 3.76 14.17
CA GLY A 153 -3.09 2.47 14.72
C GLY A 153 -4.24 1.60 15.22
N GLU A 154 -5.44 2.17 15.40
CA GLU A 154 -6.56 1.52 16.12
C GLU A 154 -6.07 0.96 17.48
N GLU A 155 -5.15 1.73 18.15
CA GLU A 155 -4.49 1.30 19.38
C GLU A 155 -5.12 1.96 20.62
N ARG A 156 -5.77 1.16 21.43
CA ARG A 156 -6.47 1.63 22.64
C ARG A 156 -5.56 2.20 23.73
N TRP A 157 -4.27 1.84 23.71
CA TRP A 157 -3.29 2.32 24.67
C TRP A 157 -2.60 3.61 24.22
N SER A 158 -3.11 4.26 23.19
CA SER A 158 -2.51 5.41 22.50
C SER A 158 -2.03 6.51 23.44
N ARG A 159 -2.84 6.93 24.43
CA ARG A 159 -2.47 7.98 25.39
C ARG A 159 -1.28 7.59 26.25
N ARG A 160 -1.21 6.33 26.69
CA ARG A 160 -0.11 5.83 27.50
C ARG A 160 1.17 5.67 26.68
N ILE A 161 1.03 5.24 25.45
CA ILE A 161 2.13 5.14 24.49
C ILE A 161 2.66 6.52 24.15
N ALA A 162 1.79 7.49 23.83
CA ALA A 162 2.18 8.85 23.49
C ALA A 162 2.97 9.52 24.63
N ARG A 163 2.48 9.41 25.88
CA ARG A 163 3.20 9.92 27.06
C ARG A 163 4.59 9.29 27.18
N ALA A 164 4.71 7.96 27.02
CA ALA A 164 5.98 7.27 27.10
C ALA A 164 6.96 7.71 26.02
N ILE A 165 6.47 7.93 24.77
CA ILE A 165 7.30 8.43 23.67
C ILE A 165 7.77 9.85 23.94
N VAL A 166 6.89 10.75 24.42
CA VAL A 166 7.25 12.14 24.74
C VAL A 166 8.31 12.19 25.86
N THR A 167 8.17 11.37 26.90
CA THR A 167 9.18 11.24 27.96
C THR A 167 10.51 10.74 27.39
N ALA A 168 10.48 9.64 26.62
CA ALA A 168 11.68 9.06 26.01
C ALA A 168 12.40 10.02 25.04
N ARG A 169 11.67 10.87 24.36
CA ARG A 169 12.18 11.94 23.49
C ARG A 169 12.96 12.98 24.31
N GLN A 170 12.42 13.43 25.43
CA GLN A 170 13.10 14.37 26.34
C GLN A 170 14.41 13.80 26.87
N ASP A 171 14.43 12.51 27.21
CA ASP A 171 15.60 11.81 27.69
C ASP A 171 16.56 11.36 26.58
N ARG A 172 16.27 11.67 25.31
CA ARG A 172 17.00 11.21 24.12
C ARG A 172 17.19 9.68 24.06
N SER A 173 16.24 8.93 24.60
CA SER A 173 16.25 7.44 24.66
C SER A 173 15.37 6.79 23.60
N CYS A 174 14.98 7.51 22.52
CA CYS A 174 14.16 7.04 21.44
C CYS A 174 14.73 7.53 20.09
N ALA A 175 15.94 7.06 19.75
CA ALA A 175 16.65 7.48 18.54
C ALA A 175 16.48 6.49 17.36
N THR A 176 16.23 5.21 17.67
CA THR A 176 16.13 4.15 16.68
C THR A 176 14.78 3.45 16.69
N THR A 177 14.51 2.64 15.65
CA THR A 177 13.30 1.81 15.60
C THR A 177 13.22 0.82 16.75
N ALA A 178 14.35 0.27 17.19
CA ALA A 178 14.40 -0.63 18.34
C ALA A 178 14.06 0.10 19.66
N ASP A 179 14.55 1.33 19.83
CA ASP A 179 14.24 2.15 21.02
C ASP A 179 12.74 2.46 21.06
N LEU A 180 12.16 2.92 19.95
CA LEU A 180 10.73 3.20 19.84
C LEU A 180 9.90 1.96 20.16
N ALA A 181 10.25 0.80 19.58
CA ALA A 181 9.55 -0.45 19.84
C ALA A 181 9.62 -0.86 21.32
N ALA A 182 10.78 -0.68 21.97
CA ALA A 182 10.96 -0.94 23.38
C ALA A 182 10.16 0.01 24.28
N VAL A 183 10.11 1.31 23.95
CA VAL A 183 9.29 2.32 24.65
C VAL A 183 7.82 1.93 24.58
N VAL A 184 7.31 1.61 23.41
CA VAL A 184 5.91 1.18 23.20
C VAL A 184 5.63 -0.10 23.99
N ALA A 185 6.48 -1.10 23.87
CA ALA A 185 6.29 -2.38 24.55
C ALA A 185 6.24 -2.24 26.07
N ARG A 186 7.12 -1.43 26.66
CA ARG A 186 7.13 -1.14 28.11
C ARG A 186 5.90 -0.37 28.57
N SER A 187 5.29 0.42 27.70
CA SER A 187 4.09 1.20 28.03
C SER A 187 2.82 0.36 28.16
N ILE A 188 2.80 -0.86 27.59
CA ILE A 188 1.64 -1.76 27.62
C ILE A 188 1.90 -2.90 28.60
N PRO A 189 1.00 -3.18 29.58
CA PRO A 189 1.16 -4.33 30.48
C PRO A 189 1.29 -5.65 29.70
N ARG A 190 2.31 -6.46 30.02
CA ARG A 190 2.65 -7.67 29.25
C ARG A 190 1.48 -8.64 29.09
N ARG A 191 0.61 -8.76 30.08
CA ARG A 191 -0.61 -9.59 30.03
C ARG A 191 -1.65 -9.14 29.00
N LEU A 192 -1.52 -7.89 28.48
CA LEU A 192 -2.44 -7.27 27.53
C LEU A 192 -1.82 -7.15 26.13
N TRP A 193 -0.63 -7.72 25.92
CA TRP A 193 -0.01 -7.75 24.61
C TRP A 193 -0.85 -8.58 23.62
N PRO A 194 -0.92 -8.17 22.36
CA PRO A 194 -1.55 -8.95 21.30
C PRO A 194 -0.89 -10.34 21.18
N ARG A 195 -1.71 -11.38 20.92
CA ARG A 195 -1.20 -12.76 20.84
C ARG A 195 -0.35 -13.05 19.60
N HIS A 196 -0.61 -12.34 18.50
CA HIS A 196 -0.10 -12.70 17.18
C HIS A 196 0.78 -11.63 16.50
N ILE A 197 0.88 -10.45 17.12
CA ILE A 197 1.70 -9.34 16.62
C ILE A 197 2.47 -8.70 17.79
N HIS A 198 3.60 -8.08 17.48
CA HIS A 198 4.34 -7.33 18.49
C HIS A 198 3.52 -6.10 18.95
N PRO A 199 3.57 -5.70 20.24
CA PRO A 199 2.78 -4.58 20.75
C PRO A 199 3.07 -3.23 20.06
N ALA A 200 4.27 -3.05 19.49
CA ALA A 200 4.61 -1.83 18.74
C ALA A 200 4.04 -1.79 17.32
N THR A 201 3.54 -2.90 16.76
CA THR A 201 3.12 -2.97 15.35
C THR A 201 2.11 -1.88 14.97
N ARG A 202 1.10 -1.66 15.81
CA ARG A 202 0.06 -0.66 15.55
C ARG A 202 0.57 0.77 15.65
N THR A 203 1.48 1.04 16.57
CA THR A 203 2.13 2.34 16.69
C THR A 203 3.01 2.64 15.48
N PHE A 204 3.79 1.66 15.01
CA PHE A 204 4.58 1.78 13.78
C PHE A 204 3.70 2.01 12.56
N GLN A 205 2.59 1.26 12.43
CA GLN A 205 1.59 1.51 11.38
C GLN A 205 1.07 2.94 11.42
N ALA A 206 0.69 3.45 12.58
CA ALA A 206 0.15 4.79 12.72
C ALA A 206 1.16 5.87 12.30
N ILE A 207 2.41 5.76 12.74
CA ILE A 207 3.48 6.69 12.40
C ILE A 207 3.78 6.62 10.89
N ARG A 208 3.86 5.42 10.32
CA ARG A 208 4.07 5.19 8.88
C ARG A 208 2.99 5.86 8.03
N ILE A 209 1.73 5.63 8.39
CA ILE A 209 0.57 6.27 7.72
C ILE A 209 0.69 7.80 7.77
N ALA A 210 1.11 8.34 8.92
CA ALA A 210 1.29 9.78 9.10
C ALA A 210 2.41 10.35 8.23
N VAL A 211 3.58 9.70 8.26
CA VAL A 211 4.77 10.13 7.51
C VAL A 211 4.46 10.14 6.01
N ASN A 212 3.78 9.11 5.52
CA ASN A 212 3.53 8.92 4.09
C ASN A 212 2.15 9.41 3.63
N ARG A 213 1.29 9.90 4.54
CA ARG A 213 -0.08 10.36 4.24
C ARG A 213 -0.91 9.31 3.48
N GLU A 214 -0.70 8.03 3.79
CA GLU A 214 -1.20 6.88 3.01
C GLU A 214 -2.72 6.87 2.83
N LEU A 215 -3.48 7.35 3.81
CA LEU A 215 -4.95 7.29 3.80
C LEU A 215 -5.62 8.58 3.30
N VAL A 216 -4.90 9.70 3.28
CA VAL A 216 -5.49 11.03 3.03
C VAL A 216 -6.13 11.11 1.64
N GLU A 217 -5.41 10.63 0.63
CA GLU A 217 -5.82 10.74 -0.78
C GLU A 217 -6.25 9.38 -1.38
N LEU A 218 -6.28 8.32 -0.57
CA LEU A 218 -6.57 6.97 -1.09
C LEU A 218 -7.97 6.90 -1.72
N GLY A 219 -8.97 7.54 -1.09
CA GLY A 219 -10.34 7.52 -1.61
C GLY A 219 -10.45 8.18 -2.99
N SER A 220 -9.87 9.36 -3.17
CA SER A 220 -9.85 10.07 -4.45
C SER A 220 -9.00 9.37 -5.50
N ALA A 221 -7.87 8.78 -5.10
CA ALA A 221 -7.06 7.99 -6.02
C ALA A 221 -7.81 6.76 -6.56
N LEU A 222 -8.54 6.05 -5.72
CA LEU A 222 -9.39 4.92 -6.13
C LEU A 222 -10.52 5.36 -7.07
N GLU A 223 -11.13 6.51 -6.82
CA GLU A 223 -12.15 7.10 -7.69
C GLU A 223 -11.55 7.49 -9.05
N ASN A 224 -10.46 8.24 -9.05
CA ASN A 224 -9.75 8.64 -10.28
C ASN A 224 -9.32 7.42 -11.09
N ALA A 225 -8.87 6.35 -10.44
CA ALA A 225 -8.51 5.11 -11.11
C ALA A 225 -9.67 4.48 -11.88
N THR A 226 -10.92 4.58 -11.39
CA THR A 226 -12.09 4.07 -12.13
C THR A 226 -12.37 4.88 -13.39
N HIS A 227 -12.06 6.18 -13.41
CA HIS A 227 -12.17 7.02 -14.60
C HIS A 227 -11.11 6.73 -15.66
N LEU A 228 -9.95 6.17 -15.24
CA LEU A 228 -8.90 5.74 -16.16
C LEU A 228 -9.22 4.40 -16.84
N LEU A 229 -10.17 3.63 -16.32
CA LEU A 229 -10.57 2.35 -16.91
C LEU A 229 -11.35 2.54 -18.22
N ALA A 230 -11.13 1.64 -19.17
CA ALA A 230 -12.05 1.43 -20.29
C ALA A 230 -13.37 0.81 -19.78
N PRO A 231 -14.50 0.93 -20.52
CA PRO A 231 -15.70 0.17 -20.22
C PRO A 231 -15.40 -1.33 -20.13
N GLY A 232 -15.85 -1.98 -19.05
CA GLY A 232 -15.51 -3.38 -18.74
C GLY A 232 -14.13 -3.59 -18.14
N GLY A 233 -13.30 -2.56 -18.04
CA GLY A 233 -12.02 -2.58 -17.32
C GLY A 233 -12.21 -2.72 -15.82
N ARG A 234 -11.20 -3.24 -15.12
CA ARG A 234 -11.29 -3.60 -13.70
C ARG A 234 -10.26 -2.91 -12.84
N ALA A 235 -10.69 -2.38 -11.69
CA ALA A 235 -9.78 -1.96 -10.64
C ALA A 235 -9.71 -3.03 -9.54
N VAL A 236 -8.49 -3.31 -9.08
CA VAL A 236 -8.19 -4.24 -7.99
C VAL A 236 -7.39 -3.51 -6.94
N ALA A 237 -7.75 -3.66 -5.66
CA ALA A 237 -6.98 -3.14 -4.53
C ALA A 237 -6.73 -4.25 -3.52
N ILE A 238 -5.47 -4.38 -3.11
CA ILE A 238 -5.01 -5.24 -2.02
C ILE A 238 -4.70 -4.33 -0.84
N SER A 239 -5.31 -4.57 0.31
CA SER A 239 -5.11 -3.83 1.55
C SER A 239 -4.56 -4.76 2.63
N PHE A 240 -3.74 -4.22 3.54
CA PHE A 240 -3.08 -5.01 4.58
C PHE A 240 -3.54 -4.66 6.00
N HIS A 241 -4.36 -3.63 6.15
CA HIS A 241 -4.99 -3.30 7.43
C HIS A 241 -6.44 -2.80 7.24
N SER A 242 -7.14 -2.71 8.38
CA SER A 242 -8.58 -2.38 8.43
C SER A 242 -8.93 -1.02 7.86
N LEU A 243 -8.06 -0.02 8.02
CA LEU A 243 -8.33 1.35 7.56
C LEU A 243 -8.31 1.45 6.04
N GLU A 244 -7.30 0.85 5.38
CA GLU A 244 -7.26 0.74 3.92
C GLU A 244 -8.48 0.01 3.39
N ASP A 245 -8.77 -1.21 3.89
CA ASP A 245 -9.90 -2.02 3.46
C ASP A 245 -11.24 -1.28 3.62
N ARG A 246 -11.36 -0.47 4.69
CA ARG A 246 -12.55 0.36 4.95
C ARG A 246 -12.72 1.43 3.88
N ILE A 247 -11.65 2.16 3.53
CA ILE A 247 -11.67 3.20 2.50
C ILE A 247 -11.99 2.57 1.14
N VAL A 248 -11.29 1.53 0.72
CA VAL A 248 -11.55 0.81 -0.54
C VAL A 248 -13.01 0.38 -0.63
N LYS A 249 -13.52 -0.29 0.42
CA LYS A 249 -14.91 -0.76 0.48
C LYS A 249 -15.92 0.38 0.38
N GLN A 250 -15.70 1.47 1.11
CA GLN A 250 -16.65 2.60 1.15
C GLN A 250 -16.65 3.35 -0.17
N THR A 251 -15.48 3.63 -0.74
CA THR A 251 -15.34 4.31 -2.04
C THR A 251 -16.04 3.53 -3.14
N TRP A 252 -15.74 2.24 -3.28
CA TRP A 252 -16.32 1.45 -4.36
C TRP A 252 -17.80 1.14 -4.18
N ARG A 253 -18.32 1.07 -2.96
CA ARG A 253 -19.77 0.99 -2.72
C ARG A 253 -20.49 2.27 -3.10
N ARG A 254 -19.90 3.44 -2.84
CA ARG A 254 -20.44 4.71 -3.28
C ARG A 254 -20.50 4.78 -4.79
N LEU A 255 -19.40 4.48 -5.48
CA LEU A 255 -19.33 4.47 -6.95
C LEU A 255 -20.29 3.44 -7.57
N GLU A 256 -20.55 2.31 -6.92
CA GLU A 256 -21.58 1.35 -7.35
C GLU A 256 -22.99 1.93 -7.22
N ALA A 257 -23.28 2.59 -6.11
CA ALA A 257 -24.57 3.26 -5.91
C ALA A 257 -24.81 4.39 -6.93
N ASP A 258 -23.73 5.09 -7.33
CA ASP A 258 -23.75 6.14 -8.37
C ASP A 258 -23.83 5.55 -9.80
N GLY A 259 -23.80 4.21 -9.96
CA GLY A 259 -23.94 3.53 -11.25
C GLY A 259 -22.66 3.49 -12.10
N GLY A 260 -21.51 3.98 -11.59
CA GLY A 260 -20.26 4.05 -12.35
C GLY A 260 -19.52 2.72 -12.45
N VAL A 261 -19.68 1.85 -11.45
CA VAL A 261 -18.99 0.55 -11.38
C VAL A 261 -19.91 -0.55 -10.88
N ARG A 262 -19.48 -1.79 -11.05
CA ARG A 262 -20.05 -2.99 -10.44
C ARG A 262 -19.03 -3.61 -9.48
N VAL A 263 -19.39 -3.80 -8.21
CA VAL A 263 -18.55 -4.48 -7.23
C VAL A 263 -18.48 -5.98 -7.54
N LEU A 264 -17.29 -6.48 -7.85
CA LEU A 264 -17.04 -7.89 -8.17
C LEU A 264 -16.86 -8.74 -6.90
N THR A 265 -16.37 -8.13 -5.82
CA THR A 265 -16.05 -8.80 -4.56
C THR A 265 -16.90 -8.25 -3.41
N LYS A 266 -18.09 -8.82 -3.17
CA LYS A 266 -18.94 -8.44 -2.01
C LYS A 266 -18.22 -8.69 -0.66
N ARG A 267 -17.48 -9.82 -0.58
CA ARG A 267 -16.52 -10.11 0.51
C ARG A 267 -15.11 -10.02 -0.07
N PRO A 268 -14.10 -9.56 0.71
CA PRO A 268 -12.74 -9.54 0.21
C PRO A 268 -12.24 -10.97 -0.05
N ILE A 269 -11.43 -11.13 -1.08
CA ILE A 269 -10.63 -12.34 -1.28
C ILE A 269 -9.44 -12.26 -0.32
N THR A 270 -9.10 -13.36 0.32
CA THR A 270 -7.99 -13.47 1.27
C THR A 270 -7.06 -14.60 0.86
N PRO A 271 -5.76 -14.54 1.22
CA PRO A 271 -4.80 -15.60 0.88
C PRO A 271 -5.23 -16.97 1.37
N GLY A 272 -5.01 -17.96 0.53
CA GLY A 272 -5.22 -19.36 0.88
C GLY A 272 -4.11 -19.93 1.77
N THR A 273 -4.32 -21.13 2.32
CA THR A 273 -3.36 -21.79 3.23
C THR A 273 -1.98 -22.00 2.61
N ALA A 274 -1.91 -22.32 1.33
CA ALA A 274 -0.65 -22.50 0.61
C ALA A 274 0.16 -21.19 0.55
N GLU A 275 -0.49 -20.08 0.20
CA GLU A 275 0.14 -18.76 0.16
C GLU A 275 0.56 -18.30 1.55
N LEU A 276 -0.29 -18.48 2.58
CA LEU A 276 0.05 -18.13 3.97
C LEU A 276 1.30 -18.85 4.46
N SER A 277 1.50 -20.11 4.04
CA SER A 277 2.68 -20.90 4.39
C SER A 277 3.94 -20.42 3.65
N ALA A 278 3.80 -20.05 2.37
CA ALA A 278 4.91 -19.60 1.53
C ALA A 278 5.27 -18.12 1.79
N ASN A 279 4.27 -17.28 2.08
CA ASN A 279 4.41 -15.84 2.31
C ASN A 279 3.63 -15.38 3.56
N PRO A 280 4.21 -15.47 4.77
CA PRO A 280 3.53 -15.03 6.00
C PRO A 280 3.11 -13.55 6.01
N ARG A 281 3.72 -12.69 5.15
CA ARG A 281 3.36 -11.27 5.00
C ARG A 281 1.98 -11.09 4.38
N SER A 282 1.47 -12.08 3.63
CA SER A 282 0.13 -12.05 3.03
C SER A 282 -1.01 -12.18 4.05
N ARG A 283 -0.74 -12.58 5.30
CA ARG A 283 -1.76 -12.94 6.29
C ARG A 283 -2.88 -11.92 6.48
N SER A 284 -2.57 -10.63 6.38
CA SER A 284 -3.55 -9.55 6.58
C SER A 284 -4.20 -9.08 5.29
N ALA A 285 -3.76 -9.60 4.14
CA ALA A 285 -4.18 -9.13 2.84
C ALA A 285 -5.67 -9.36 2.59
N LYS A 286 -6.30 -8.37 1.98
CA LYS A 286 -7.69 -8.38 1.53
C LYS A 286 -7.77 -7.75 0.16
N LEU A 287 -8.15 -8.54 -0.82
CA LEU A 287 -8.32 -8.08 -2.18
C LEU A 287 -9.79 -7.74 -2.43
N ARG A 288 -10.00 -6.56 -3.01
CA ARG A 288 -11.30 -6.13 -3.55
C ARG A 288 -11.17 -5.76 -5.01
N ALA A 289 -12.29 -5.88 -5.75
CA ALA A 289 -12.32 -5.57 -7.17
C ALA A 289 -13.66 -4.96 -7.58
N VAL A 290 -13.58 -4.05 -8.56
CA VAL A 290 -14.73 -3.47 -9.28
C VAL A 290 -14.51 -3.53 -10.76
N GLU A 291 -15.59 -3.46 -11.54
CA GLU A 291 -15.58 -3.35 -12.99
C GLU A 291 -16.29 -2.06 -13.39
N ARG A 292 -15.68 -1.25 -14.26
CA ARG A 292 -16.29 -0.05 -14.79
C ARG A 292 -17.44 -0.41 -15.72
N LEU A 293 -18.59 0.21 -15.51
CA LEU A 293 -19.73 0.09 -16.41
C LEU A 293 -19.59 1.07 -17.57
N ALA A 294 -20.10 0.69 -18.76
CA ALA A 294 -20.24 1.63 -19.85
C ALA A 294 -21.30 2.67 -19.50
N THR A 295 -21.03 3.93 -19.82
CA THR A 295 -22.05 4.97 -19.75
C THR A 295 -23.07 4.80 -20.88
N ALA A 296 -24.26 5.38 -20.73
CA ALA A 296 -25.28 5.33 -21.81
C ALA A 296 -24.78 5.88 -23.15
N GLN A 297 -23.86 6.85 -23.12
CA GLN A 297 -23.23 7.41 -24.32
C GLN A 297 -22.18 6.50 -24.96
N GLU A 298 -21.49 5.66 -24.17
CA GLU A 298 -20.49 4.70 -24.65
C GLU A 298 -21.12 3.38 -25.13
N ALA A 299 -22.38 3.15 -24.78
CA ALA A 299 -23.14 1.95 -25.16
C ALA A 299 -24.00 2.17 -26.42
N ALA A 300 -24.15 3.41 -26.91
CA ALA A 300 -24.87 3.79 -28.09
C ALA A 300 -23.95 3.88 -29.31
#